data_a890fc46b7fc747053743417d97f53f8
#
_entry.id   a890fc46b7fc747053743417d97f53f8
#
_cell.length_a   1.000
_cell.length_b   1.000
_cell.length_c   1.000
_cell.angle_alpha   90.00
_cell.angle_beta   90.00
_cell.angle_gamma   90.00
#
_symmetry.space_group_name_H-M   'P 1'
#
loop_
_entity.id
_entity.type
_entity.pdbx_description
1 polymer ?
#
loop_
_entity_poly.entity_id
_entity_poly.type
_entity_poly.pdbx_seq_one_letter_code
_entity_poly.pdbx_strand_id
1 'polypeptide(L)'
;PELTSSASNASLASALSLLGKYPPYFYEGYLQNQDLITQLQDICSSIYRDYLSSDREKLYVDSASYAAFFKDSLNAASLLRYGTYLLHYLCSRSHIKIHYRKAAYEKLFTSVDSFLYTGSFSEEKVTEALHASVCSLLSPNKLLQLSESRQIAENARKYILSHYQEQISLSQIAEEIGVNSCYLSDIFHKHMGEPYSRYLLRI
;
A
#
# COMPACT_ATOMS: atom_id res chain seq x y z
N PRO A 1 12.44 35.04 11.29
CA PRO A 1 10.99 35.12 11.59
C PRO A 1 10.10 34.52 10.48
N GLU A 2 10.52 34.60 9.20
CA GLU A 2 9.75 34.11 8.06
C GLU A 2 9.81 32.58 7.93
N LEU A 3 10.88 31.91 8.33
CA LEU A 3 11.04 30.47 8.26
C LEU A 3 10.13 29.73 9.26
N THR A 4 9.89 30.30 10.43
CA THR A 4 8.98 29.71 11.43
C THR A 4 7.53 29.86 11.03
N SER A 5 7.15 30.95 10.38
CA SER A 5 5.81 31.17 9.84
C SER A 5 5.49 30.21 8.68
N SER A 6 6.47 29.97 7.80
CA SER A 6 6.33 29.04 6.67
C SER A 6 6.17 27.58 7.15
N ALA A 7 6.93 27.14 8.15
CA ALA A 7 6.81 25.81 8.72
C ALA A 7 5.45 25.60 9.44
N SER A 8 4.97 26.63 10.14
CA SER A 8 3.66 26.63 10.79
C SER A 8 2.52 26.58 9.76
N ASN A 9 2.63 27.31 8.66
CA ASN A 9 1.63 27.31 7.59
C ASN A 9 1.61 25.99 6.80
N ALA A 10 2.77 25.36 6.59
CA ALA A 10 2.85 24.04 5.97
C ALA A 10 2.25 22.95 6.87
N SER A 11 2.46 23.03 8.18
CA SER A 11 1.84 22.14 9.17
C SER A 11 0.32 22.33 9.22
N LEU A 12 -0.16 23.57 9.16
CA LEU A 12 -1.59 23.89 9.13
C LEU A 12 -2.25 23.43 7.81
N ALA A 13 -1.59 23.65 6.67
CA ALA A 13 -2.07 23.20 5.37
C ALA A 13 -2.12 21.65 5.29
N SER A 14 -1.14 20.96 5.87
CA SER A 14 -1.14 19.52 6.01
C SER A 14 -2.29 19.04 6.90
N ALA A 15 -2.49 19.68 8.05
CA ALA A 15 -3.61 19.36 8.95
C ALA A 15 -4.98 19.62 8.30
N LEU A 16 -5.12 20.69 7.51
CA LEU A 16 -6.35 21.00 6.78
C LEU A 16 -6.61 20.02 5.61
N SER A 17 -5.54 19.48 4.99
CA SER A 17 -5.69 18.45 3.95
C SER A 17 -6.18 17.11 4.52
N LEU A 18 -5.90 16.82 5.80
CA LEU A 18 -6.42 15.66 6.51
C LEU A 18 -7.96 15.65 6.57
N LEU A 19 -8.58 16.82 6.54
CA LEU A 19 -10.04 16.96 6.55
C LEU A 19 -10.67 16.77 5.16
N GLY A 20 -9.87 16.41 4.14
CA GLY A 20 -10.33 16.09 2.80
C GLY A 20 -10.79 17.29 1.97
N LYS A 21 -10.55 18.52 2.44
CA LYS A 21 -10.99 19.75 1.76
C LYS A 21 -9.96 20.34 0.78
N TYR A 22 -8.66 20.02 0.96
CA TYR A 22 -7.59 20.58 0.13
C TYR A 22 -6.51 19.52 -0.17
N PRO A 23 -5.96 19.46 -1.39
CA PRO A 23 -4.76 18.69 -1.66
C PRO A 23 -3.59 19.26 -0.84
N PRO A 24 -2.63 18.41 -0.38
CA PRO A 24 -1.45 18.92 0.29
C PRO A 24 -0.71 19.84 -0.68
N TYR A 25 -0.64 21.11 -0.33
CA TYR A 25 0.21 22.04 -1.06
C TYR A 25 1.66 21.68 -0.77
N PHE A 26 2.31 21.05 -1.73
CA PHE A 26 3.75 21.04 -1.78
C PHE A 26 4.20 22.48 -2.05
N TYR A 27 4.98 23.00 -1.13
CA TYR A 27 5.70 24.25 -1.40
C TYR A 27 6.68 23.94 -2.54
N GLU A 28 6.39 24.39 -3.75
CA GLU A 28 7.19 24.19 -4.97
C GLU A 28 8.66 24.58 -4.79
N GLY A 29 8.97 25.44 -3.82
CA GLY A 29 10.33 25.86 -3.49
C GLY A 29 11.25 24.78 -2.89
N TYR A 30 10.74 23.62 -2.48
CA TYR A 30 11.57 22.56 -1.86
C TYR A 30 11.96 21.42 -2.80
N LEU A 31 11.31 21.29 -3.94
CA LEU A 31 11.66 20.31 -4.98
C LEU A 31 12.07 21.06 -6.26
N GLN A 32 13.20 21.78 -6.19
CA GLN A 32 13.79 22.42 -7.37
C GLN A 32 14.47 21.41 -8.32
N ASN A 33 14.56 20.13 -7.90
CA ASN A 33 15.21 19.10 -8.69
C ASN A 33 14.16 18.15 -9.28
N GLN A 34 13.94 18.26 -10.59
CA GLN A 34 12.98 17.45 -11.34
C GLN A 34 13.29 15.94 -11.22
N ASP A 35 14.56 15.56 -11.14
CA ASP A 35 14.98 14.17 -11.02
C ASP A 35 14.54 13.57 -9.67
N LEU A 36 14.65 14.34 -8.58
CA LEU A 36 14.18 13.90 -7.26
C LEU A 36 12.67 13.72 -7.20
N ILE A 37 11.92 14.61 -7.88
CA ILE A 37 10.46 14.49 -7.98
C ILE A 37 10.09 13.20 -8.71
N THR A 38 10.76 12.92 -9.82
CA THR A 38 10.52 11.71 -10.61
C THR A 38 10.82 10.46 -9.80
N GLN A 39 11.98 10.40 -9.13
CA GLN A 39 12.34 9.26 -8.27
C GLN A 39 11.32 9.04 -7.15
N LEU A 40 10.86 10.11 -6.48
CA LEU A 40 9.85 10.04 -5.43
C LEU A 40 8.51 9.49 -5.97
N GLN A 41 8.11 9.93 -7.15
CA GLN A 41 6.89 9.45 -7.82
C GLN A 41 7.00 7.98 -8.23
N ASP A 42 8.18 7.53 -8.68
CA ASP A 42 8.42 6.13 -9.04
C ASP A 42 8.29 5.22 -7.81
N ILE A 43 8.92 5.60 -6.69
CA ILE A 43 8.79 4.86 -5.42
C ILE A 43 7.33 4.84 -4.95
N CYS A 44 6.63 5.98 -4.97
CA CYS A 44 5.21 6.05 -4.62
C CYS A 44 4.33 5.16 -5.53
N SER A 45 4.70 5.06 -6.82
CA SER A 45 3.99 4.21 -7.79
C SER A 45 4.22 2.73 -7.50
N SER A 46 5.43 2.34 -7.06
CA SER A 46 5.73 0.99 -6.59
C SER A 46 4.91 0.63 -5.35
N ILE A 47 4.95 1.49 -4.32
CA ILE A 47 4.13 1.32 -3.10
C ILE A 47 2.63 1.21 -3.44
N TYR A 48 2.13 2.01 -4.40
CA TYR A 48 0.73 1.94 -4.81
C TYR A 48 0.37 0.59 -5.43
N ARG A 49 1.25 0.03 -6.26
CA ARG A 49 1.08 -1.30 -6.88
C ARG A 49 1.02 -2.39 -5.82
N ASP A 50 1.96 -2.35 -4.86
CA ASP A 50 2.02 -3.33 -3.78
C ASP A 50 0.87 -3.14 -2.77
N TYR A 51 0.41 -1.91 -2.56
CA TYR A 51 -0.83 -1.60 -1.85
C TYR A 51 -2.05 -2.26 -2.54
N LEU A 52 -2.13 -2.20 -3.86
CA LEU A 52 -3.24 -2.83 -4.61
C LEU A 52 -3.20 -4.35 -4.51
N SER A 53 -2.02 -4.97 -4.52
CA SER A 53 -1.84 -6.41 -4.33
C SER A 53 -1.99 -6.84 -2.87
N SER A 54 -1.98 -5.89 -1.92
CA SER A 54 -1.97 -6.13 -0.47
C SER A 54 -0.81 -7.00 0.02
N ASP A 55 0.32 -6.95 -0.68
CA ASP A 55 1.54 -7.65 -0.35
C ASP A 55 2.32 -6.86 0.72
N ARG A 56 2.14 -7.25 1.98
CA ARG A 56 2.73 -6.55 3.12
C ARG A 56 4.26 -6.61 3.16
N GLU A 57 4.85 -7.69 2.68
CA GLU A 57 6.31 -7.84 2.66
C GLU A 57 6.94 -6.86 1.65
N LYS A 58 6.37 -6.78 0.45
CA LYS A 58 6.81 -5.80 -0.54
C LYS A 58 6.54 -4.37 -0.10
N LEU A 59 5.36 -4.12 0.50
CA LEU A 59 5.05 -2.81 1.08
C LEU A 59 6.09 -2.39 2.12
N TYR A 60 6.64 -3.33 2.90
CA TYR A 60 7.71 -3.02 3.85
C TYR A 60 9.00 -2.63 3.14
N VAL A 61 9.42 -3.41 2.14
CA VAL A 61 10.63 -3.15 1.33
C VAL A 61 10.54 -1.80 0.61
N ASP A 62 9.39 -1.50 0.01
CA ASP A 62 9.17 -0.23 -0.67
C ASP A 62 9.06 0.94 0.30
N SER A 63 8.53 0.73 1.50
CA SER A 63 8.54 1.74 2.58
C SER A 63 9.96 2.04 3.06
N ALA A 64 10.84 1.03 3.10
CA ALA A 64 12.27 1.24 3.39
C ALA A 64 12.95 2.05 2.29
N SER A 65 12.69 1.74 1.02
CA SER A 65 13.20 2.52 -0.11
C SER A 65 12.71 3.96 -0.07
N TYR A 66 11.47 4.19 0.36
CA TYR A 66 10.91 5.51 0.54
C TYR A 66 11.56 6.27 1.71
N ALA A 67 11.81 5.60 2.85
CA ALA A 67 12.51 6.19 3.99
C ALA A 67 13.96 6.57 3.63
N ALA A 68 14.66 5.71 2.89
CA ALA A 68 16.02 5.95 2.42
C ALA A 68 16.13 7.19 1.53
N PHE A 69 15.06 7.56 0.81
CA PHE A 69 15.03 8.76 -0.02
C PHE A 69 15.29 10.05 0.76
N PHE A 70 14.89 10.13 2.03
CA PHE A 70 15.09 11.32 2.87
C PHE A 70 15.96 11.02 4.12
N LYS A 71 16.79 9.98 4.06
CA LYS A 71 17.65 9.53 5.18
C LYS A 71 18.57 10.63 5.74
N ASP A 72 19.06 11.51 4.88
CA ASP A 72 19.98 12.60 5.28
C ASP A 72 19.28 13.73 6.06
N SER A 73 17.96 13.71 6.12
CA SER A 73 17.12 14.69 6.83
C SER A 73 16.08 14.03 7.74
N LEU A 74 16.43 12.91 8.36
CA LEU A 74 15.51 12.18 9.26
C LEU A 74 15.20 13.00 10.51
N ASN A 75 13.99 13.52 10.55
CA ASN A 75 13.41 14.25 11.69
C ASN A 75 11.88 14.21 11.61
N ALA A 76 11.21 14.69 12.66
CA ALA A 76 9.75 14.73 12.75
C ALA A 76 9.09 15.45 11.56
N ALA A 77 9.67 16.57 11.14
CA ALA A 77 9.13 17.37 10.04
C ALA A 77 9.24 16.65 8.69
N SER A 78 10.35 15.96 8.45
CA SER A 78 10.56 15.16 7.24
C SER A 78 9.59 13.99 7.20
N LEU A 79 9.49 13.22 8.29
CA LEU A 79 8.54 12.11 8.38
C LEU A 79 7.10 12.57 8.16
N LEU A 80 6.71 13.67 8.79
CA LEU A 80 5.38 14.25 8.61
C LEU A 80 5.15 14.65 7.16
N ARG A 81 6.10 15.35 6.54
CA ARG A 81 6.00 15.83 5.15
C ARG A 81 5.90 14.66 4.17
N TYR A 82 6.88 13.77 4.19
CA TYR A 82 6.94 12.67 3.23
C TYR A 82 5.87 11.61 3.52
N GLY A 83 5.57 11.35 4.78
CA GLY A 83 4.49 10.45 5.16
C GLY A 83 3.11 10.94 4.71
N THR A 84 2.80 12.23 4.92
CA THR A 84 1.54 12.82 4.43
C THR A 84 1.46 12.83 2.91
N TYR A 85 2.57 13.09 2.21
CA TYR A 85 2.61 13.00 0.75
C TYR A 85 2.28 11.59 0.26
N LEU A 86 2.95 10.58 0.80
CA LEU A 86 2.70 9.18 0.43
C LEU A 86 1.24 8.78 0.67
N LEU A 87 0.72 9.08 1.86
CA LEU A 87 -0.69 8.76 2.18
C LEU A 87 -1.66 9.48 1.25
N HIS A 88 -1.39 10.75 0.95
CA HIS A 88 -2.22 11.50 -0.01
C HIS A 88 -2.14 10.90 -1.41
N TYR A 89 -0.93 10.57 -1.89
CA TYR A 89 -0.72 9.94 -3.19
C TYR A 89 -1.55 8.64 -3.32
N LEU A 90 -1.52 7.78 -2.30
CA LEU A 90 -2.30 6.54 -2.26
C LEU A 90 -3.80 6.81 -2.21
N CYS A 91 -4.24 7.74 -1.36
CA CYS A 91 -5.65 8.08 -1.18
C CYS A 91 -6.28 8.76 -2.40
N SER A 92 -5.51 9.52 -3.18
CA SER A 92 -6.00 10.20 -4.39
C SER A 92 -6.25 9.23 -5.55
N ARG A 93 -5.53 8.11 -5.58
CA ARG A 93 -5.64 7.08 -6.61
C ARG A 93 -6.57 5.92 -6.26
N SER A 94 -7.02 5.84 -5.01
CA SER A 94 -7.84 4.73 -4.51
C SER A 94 -9.09 5.26 -3.84
N HIS A 95 -10.23 4.60 -4.05
CA HIS A 95 -11.48 4.91 -3.36
C HIS A 95 -11.47 4.35 -1.92
N ILE A 96 -10.54 4.89 -1.09
CA ILE A 96 -10.39 4.45 0.30
C ILE A 96 -11.46 5.13 1.17
N LYS A 97 -12.17 4.35 1.98
CA LYS A 97 -13.16 4.89 2.91
C LYS A 97 -12.51 5.82 3.94
N ILE A 98 -13.24 6.87 4.34
CA ILE A 98 -12.73 7.95 5.20
C ILE A 98 -12.12 7.46 6.52
N HIS A 99 -12.69 6.43 7.14
CA HIS A 99 -12.20 5.92 8.41
C HIS A 99 -10.82 5.23 8.30
N TYR A 100 -10.50 4.59 7.14
CA TYR A 100 -9.17 4.03 6.91
C TYR A 100 -8.14 5.13 6.64
N ARG A 101 -8.54 6.19 5.92
CA ARG A 101 -7.69 7.38 5.75
C ARG A 101 -7.36 7.97 7.11
N LYS A 102 -8.38 8.19 7.96
CA LYS A 102 -8.21 8.71 9.30
C LYS A 102 -7.23 7.85 10.12
N ALA A 103 -7.43 6.53 10.15
CA ALA A 103 -6.55 5.61 10.87
C ALA A 103 -5.09 5.67 10.40
N ALA A 104 -4.85 5.78 9.08
CA ALA A 104 -3.52 5.89 8.53
C ALA A 104 -2.80 7.18 8.96
N TYR A 105 -3.49 8.30 8.92
CA TYR A 105 -2.94 9.58 9.38
C TYR A 105 -2.73 9.60 10.89
N GLU A 106 -3.68 9.08 11.68
CA GLU A 106 -3.52 8.94 13.14
C GLU A 106 -2.28 8.09 13.48
N LYS A 107 -2.05 7.02 12.74
CA LYS A 107 -0.87 6.18 12.93
C LYS A 107 0.42 6.93 12.63
N LEU A 108 0.46 7.71 11.54
CA LEU A 108 1.61 8.55 11.19
C LEU A 108 1.88 9.59 12.28
N PHE A 109 0.86 10.32 12.73
CA PHE A 109 1.00 11.34 13.77
C PHE A 109 1.46 10.74 15.10
N THR A 110 0.90 9.60 15.52
CA THR A 110 1.33 8.90 16.74
C THR A 110 2.80 8.52 16.68
N SER A 111 3.28 8.09 15.50
CA SER A 111 4.70 7.77 15.31
C SER A 111 5.57 9.03 15.38
N VAL A 112 5.14 10.14 14.79
CA VAL A 112 5.84 11.42 14.88
C VAL A 112 5.93 11.90 16.33
N ASP A 113 4.84 11.85 17.08
CA ASP A 113 4.82 12.22 18.50
C ASP A 113 5.76 11.34 19.33
N SER A 114 5.75 10.04 19.10
CA SER A 114 6.67 9.09 19.76
C SER A 114 8.14 9.43 19.49
N PHE A 115 8.46 9.80 18.25
CA PHE A 115 9.84 10.18 17.88
C PHE A 115 10.27 11.51 18.51
N LEU A 116 9.35 12.48 18.60
CA LEU A 116 9.61 13.74 19.31
C LEU A 116 9.89 13.51 20.80
N TYR A 117 9.18 12.54 21.40
CA TYR A 117 9.36 12.21 22.81
C TYR A 117 10.67 11.47 23.07
N THR A 118 11.05 10.54 22.18
CA THR A 118 12.23 9.69 22.36
C THR A 118 13.51 10.30 21.82
N GLY A 119 13.40 11.33 20.96
CA GLY A 119 14.54 11.96 20.27
C GLY A 119 15.25 11.02 19.29
N SER A 120 14.70 9.83 19.01
CA SER A 120 15.37 8.76 18.25
C SER A 120 14.72 8.60 16.87
N PHE A 121 15.36 9.12 15.84
CA PHE A 121 15.00 8.94 14.43
C PHE A 121 16.01 8.00 13.78
N SER A 122 15.66 6.72 13.59
CA SER A 122 16.40 5.78 12.75
C SER A 122 15.63 5.48 11.49
N GLU A 123 16.35 5.11 10.42
CA GLU A 123 15.74 4.70 9.15
C GLU A 123 14.75 3.55 9.33
N GLU A 124 15.10 2.57 10.18
CA GLU A 124 14.25 1.42 10.51
C GLU A 124 12.92 1.85 11.15
N LYS A 125 12.97 2.71 12.18
CA LYS A 125 11.77 3.23 12.85
C LYS A 125 10.89 4.06 11.92
N VAL A 126 11.50 4.86 11.05
CA VAL A 126 10.78 5.63 10.03
C VAL A 126 10.12 4.70 9.02
N THR A 127 10.81 3.65 8.58
CA THR A 127 10.27 2.61 7.72
C THR A 127 9.05 1.94 8.36
N GLU A 128 9.16 1.53 9.61
CA GLU A 128 8.06 0.92 10.37
C GLU A 128 6.85 1.86 10.49
N ALA A 129 7.09 3.14 10.76
CA ALA A 129 6.03 4.14 10.86
C ALA A 129 5.29 4.35 9.52
N LEU A 130 6.02 4.45 8.42
CA LEU A 130 5.46 4.57 7.07
C LEU A 130 4.70 3.32 6.68
N HIS A 131 5.30 2.15 6.84
CA HIS A 131 4.68 0.85 6.56
C HIS A 131 3.39 0.66 7.36
N ALA A 132 3.42 0.90 8.68
CA ALA A 132 2.24 0.79 9.53
C ALA A 132 1.12 1.75 9.11
N SER A 133 1.47 2.97 8.69
CA SER A 133 0.52 3.97 8.19
C SER A 133 -0.11 3.53 6.87
N VAL A 134 0.69 3.03 5.93
CA VAL A 134 0.18 2.50 4.64
C VAL A 134 -0.68 1.28 4.87
N CYS A 135 -0.28 0.34 5.74
CA CYS A 135 -1.07 -0.83 6.07
C CYS A 135 -2.43 -0.48 6.71
N SER A 136 -2.52 0.65 7.41
CA SER A 136 -3.79 1.14 7.97
C SER A 136 -4.79 1.60 6.91
N LEU A 137 -4.35 1.87 5.67
CA LEU A 137 -5.23 2.10 4.53
C LEU A 137 -5.87 0.81 4.00
N LEU A 138 -5.30 -0.35 4.30
CA LEU A 138 -5.83 -1.63 3.86
C LEU A 138 -7.06 -1.98 4.68
N SER A 139 -8.19 -2.16 3.99
CA SER A 139 -9.41 -2.65 4.64
C SER A 139 -9.19 -4.06 5.19
N PRO A 140 -9.61 -4.37 6.43
CA PRO A 140 -9.62 -5.75 6.92
C PRO A 140 -10.37 -6.69 5.98
N ASN A 141 -11.50 -6.25 5.43
CA ASN A 141 -12.27 -7.05 4.46
C ASN A 141 -11.49 -7.27 3.15
N LYS A 142 -10.70 -6.30 2.71
CA LYS A 142 -9.85 -6.46 1.51
C LYS A 142 -8.75 -7.48 1.75
N LEU A 143 -8.14 -7.48 2.93
CA LEU A 143 -7.14 -8.47 3.34
C LEU A 143 -7.74 -9.87 3.47
N LEU A 144 -8.94 -9.98 4.07
CA LEU A 144 -9.68 -11.23 4.17
C LEU A 144 -10.04 -11.76 2.77
N GLN A 145 -10.64 -10.93 1.92
CA GLN A 145 -10.98 -11.32 0.54
C GLN A 145 -9.77 -11.75 -0.29
N LEU A 146 -8.62 -11.11 -0.09
CA LEU A 146 -7.38 -11.51 -0.79
C LEU A 146 -6.79 -12.80 -0.24
N SER A 147 -6.84 -13.00 1.08
CA SER A 147 -6.42 -14.26 1.68
C SER A 147 -7.35 -15.40 1.27
N GLU A 148 -8.67 -15.18 1.25
CA GLU A 148 -9.67 -16.12 0.78
C GLU A 148 -9.51 -16.43 -0.71
N SER A 149 -9.37 -15.42 -1.56
CA SER A 149 -9.19 -15.60 -3.00
C SER A 149 -7.90 -16.35 -3.33
N ARG A 150 -6.80 -16.04 -2.62
CA ARG A 150 -5.54 -16.78 -2.77
C ARG A 150 -5.69 -18.24 -2.32
N GLN A 151 -6.39 -18.48 -1.21
CA GLN A 151 -6.66 -19.81 -0.70
C GLN A 151 -7.53 -20.61 -1.67
N ILE A 152 -8.55 -19.99 -2.27
CA ILE A 152 -9.41 -20.60 -3.29
C ILE A 152 -8.57 -20.97 -4.52
N ALA A 153 -7.72 -20.08 -5.03
CA ALA A 153 -6.86 -20.37 -6.17
C ALA A 153 -5.88 -21.52 -5.87
N GLU A 154 -5.31 -21.55 -4.68
CA GLU A 154 -4.38 -22.60 -4.26
C GLU A 154 -5.09 -23.95 -4.04
N ASN A 155 -6.31 -23.95 -3.51
CA ASN A 155 -7.13 -25.15 -3.40
C ASN A 155 -7.48 -25.69 -4.80
N ALA A 156 -7.84 -24.82 -5.74
CA ALA A 156 -8.08 -25.20 -7.14
C ALA A 156 -6.82 -25.81 -7.78
N ARG A 157 -5.65 -25.19 -7.56
CA ARG A 157 -4.38 -25.73 -8.03
C ARG A 157 -4.11 -27.13 -7.48
N LYS A 158 -4.30 -27.34 -6.18
CA LYS A 158 -4.12 -28.65 -5.55
C LYS A 158 -5.08 -29.69 -6.12
N TYR A 159 -6.35 -29.33 -6.32
CA TYR A 159 -7.34 -30.22 -6.91
C TYR A 159 -6.94 -30.62 -8.34
N ILE A 160 -6.52 -29.67 -9.16
CA ILE A 160 -6.04 -29.95 -10.52
C ILE A 160 -4.86 -30.91 -10.49
N LEU A 161 -3.87 -30.68 -9.62
CA LEU A 161 -2.67 -31.53 -9.50
C LEU A 161 -3.00 -32.98 -9.03
N SER A 162 -4.07 -33.17 -8.29
CA SER A 162 -4.49 -34.51 -7.83
C SER A 162 -5.38 -35.25 -8.83
N HIS A 163 -6.02 -34.54 -9.79
CA HIS A 163 -6.98 -35.09 -10.72
C HIS A 163 -6.66 -34.82 -12.20
N TYR A 164 -5.43 -34.35 -12.52
CA TYR A 164 -5.07 -33.96 -13.89
C TYR A 164 -5.18 -35.10 -14.93
N GLN A 165 -5.18 -36.36 -14.48
CA GLN A 165 -5.37 -37.53 -15.36
C GLN A 165 -6.84 -37.77 -15.70
N GLU A 166 -7.75 -37.07 -15.04
CA GLU A 166 -9.19 -37.18 -15.26
C GLU A 166 -9.66 -36.02 -16.15
N GLN A 167 -10.82 -36.20 -16.80
CA GLN A 167 -11.46 -35.10 -17.52
C GLN A 167 -12.15 -34.16 -16.54
N ILE A 168 -11.36 -33.24 -15.95
CA ILE A 168 -11.89 -32.24 -15.02
C ILE A 168 -12.28 -30.96 -15.74
N SER A 169 -13.42 -30.38 -15.36
CA SER A 169 -13.88 -29.07 -15.82
C SER A 169 -13.73 -28.02 -14.72
N LEU A 170 -13.64 -26.75 -15.13
CA LEU A 170 -13.62 -25.64 -14.18
C LEU A 170 -14.87 -25.61 -13.28
N SER A 171 -16.02 -26.02 -13.82
CA SER A 171 -17.27 -26.07 -13.06
C SER A 171 -17.24 -27.14 -11.98
N GLN A 172 -16.65 -28.29 -12.23
CA GLN A 172 -16.47 -29.36 -11.22
C GLN A 172 -15.52 -28.90 -10.11
N ILE A 173 -14.42 -28.24 -10.47
CA ILE A 173 -13.49 -27.69 -9.48
C ILE A 173 -14.18 -26.61 -8.63
N ALA A 174 -14.98 -25.75 -9.27
CA ALA A 174 -15.70 -24.67 -8.58
C ALA A 174 -16.76 -25.24 -7.61
N GLU A 175 -17.47 -26.30 -8.01
CA GLU A 175 -18.43 -27.01 -7.17
C GLU A 175 -17.76 -27.66 -5.96
N GLU A 176 -16.63 -28.34 -6.15
CA GLU A 176 -15.86 -28.98 -5.06
C GLU A 176 -15.35 -27.97 -4.04
N ILE A 177 -14.93 -26.79 -4.52
CA ILE A 177 -14.41 -25.71 -3.65
C ILE A 177 -15.56 -24.87 -3.05
N GLY A 178 -16.79 -25.01 -3.54
CA GLY A 178 -17.95 -24.26 -3.07
C GLY A 178 -18.02 -22.82 -3.58
N VAL A 179 -17.54 -22.55 -4.80
CA VAL A 179 -17.54 -21.21 -5.42
C VAL A 179 -18.19 -21.22 -6.81
N ASN A 180 -18.51 -20.03 -7.32
CA ASN A 180 -18.99 -19.90 -8.70
C ASN A 180 -17.83 -20.08 -9.69
N SER A 181 -18.07 -20.75 -10.82
CA SER A 181 -17.05 -21.04 -11.85
C SER A 181 -16.48 -19.79 -12.52
N CYS A 182 -17.30 -18.75 -12.74
CA CYS A 182 -16.80 -17.46 -13.27
C CYS A 182 -15.86 -16.80 -12.28
N TYR A 183 -16.23 -16.76 -11.01
CA TYR A 183 -15.40 -16.24 -9.94
C TYR A 183 -14.10 -17.02 -9.77
N LEU A 184 -14.15 -18.36 -9.84
CA LEU A 184 -12.96 -19.21 -9.82
C LEU A 184 -12.04 -18.91 -11.01
N SER A 185 -12.58 -18.74 -12.21
CA SER A 185 -11.81 -18.40 -13.42
C SER A 185 -10.99 -17.13 -13.23
N ASP A 186 -11.63 -16.06 -12.74
CA ASP A 186 -10.99 -14.75 -12.54
C ASP A 186 -9.90 -14.83 -11.46
N ILE A 187 -10.20 -15.48 -10.34
CA ILE A 187 -9.25 -15.65 -9.23
C ILE A 187 -8.09 -16.53 -9.67
N PHE A 188 -8.34 -17.63 -10.33
CA PHE A 188 -7.29 -18.53 -10.79
C PHE A 188 -6.34 -17.82 -11.74
N HIS A 189 -6.87 -17.14 -12.75
CA HIS A 189 -6.05 -16.33 -13.67
C HIS A 189 -5.25 -15.27 -12.94
N LYS A 190 -5.86 -14.55 -12.01
CA LYS A 190 -5.21 -13.49 -11.23
C LYS A 190 -4.03 -13.98 -10.39
N HIS A 191 -4.16 -15.16 -9.75
CA HIS A 191 -3.15 -15.68 -8.83
C HIS A 191 -2.14 -16.61 -9.48
N MET A 192 -2.53 -17.33 -10.54
CA MET A 192 -1.66 -18.27 -11.27
C MET A 192 -0.97 -17.64 -12.49
N GLY A 193 -1.42 -16.42 -12.90
CA GLY A 193 -0.86 -15.71 -14.06
C GLY A 193 -1.31 -16.23 -15.41
N GLU A 194 -2.10 -17.31 -15.45
CA GLU A 194 -2.62 -17.93 -16.67
C GLU A 194 -4.03 -18.52 -16.46
N PRO A 195 -4.85 -18.61 -17.53
CA PRO A 195 -6.15 -19.26 -17.45
C PRO A 195 -6.03 -20.74 -17.07
N TYR A 196 -7.06 -21.25 -16.37
CA TYR A 196 -7.18 -22.66 -15.98
C TYR A 196 -6.89 -23.64 -17.13
N SER A 197 -7.47 -23.42 -18.32
CA SER A 197 -7.30 -24.29 -19.48
C SER A 197 -5.83 -24.40 -19.93
N ARG A 198 -5.10 -23.29 -19.89
CA ARG A 198 -3.66 -23.28 -20.22
C ARG A 198 -2.84 -23.97 -19.14
N TYR A 199 -3.19 -23.72 -17.88
CA TYR A 199 -2.54 -24.38 -16.74
C TYR A 199 -2.68 -25.89 -16.82
N LEU A 200 -3.90 -26.40 -17.10
CA LEU A 200 -4.17 -27.84 -17.25
C LEU A 200 -3.39 -28.47 -18.41
N LEU A 201 -3.25 -27.78 -19.55
CA LEU A 201 -2.51 -28.29 -20.71
C LEU A 201 -0.99 -28.36 -20.48
N ARG A 202 -0.48 -27.63 -19.48
CA ARG A 202 0.95 -27.55 -19.16
C ARG A 202 1.41 -28.61 -18.16
N ILE A 203 0.48 -29.22 -17.43
CA ILE A 203 0.74 -30.31 -16.48
C ILE A 203 0.84 -31.64 -17.21
#